data_04d881aef702bb561aac687b02f9d03f
#
_entry.id   04d881aef702bb561aac687b02f9d03f
#
_cell.length_a   1.000
_cell.length_b   1.000
_cell.length_c   1.000
_cell.angle_alpha   90.00
_cell.angle_beta   90.00
_cell.angle_gamma   90.00
#
_symmetry.space_group_name_H-M   'P 1'
#
loop_
_entity.id
_entity.type
_entity.pdbx_description
1 polymer ?
#
loop_
_entity_poly.entity_id
_entity_poly.type
_entity_poly.pdbx_seq_one_letter_code
_entity_poly.pdbx_strand_id
1 'polypeptide(L)'
;MSDHKTIVNSWNEWDPLKHVIVGKADGTCIPAPEPALDAKVLEDSDMRGQFGPRTKDTVDKANQLLDDFASMLEKRGVKVDRPTPIDFNQKTSTPDWEAETMFGCMPPRDVLLTVGSEILEATMSYRCRYFEYLCYRPLLQEYYNQDPNMRHESAPKPRLTDADYRKDYLSDTIGIQKRLEWTEDKFFVTTEEEPLFDAADVLRFGKDLVVQHGFTTNLKGIDWLKRHYKDHRVHEIGRASCRERV
;
A
#
# COMPACT_ATOMS: atom_id res chain seq x y z
N MET A 1 20.14 -32.35 10.01
CA MET A 1 19.69 -31.29 9.10
C MET A 1 18.47 -30.67 9.80
N SER A 2 18.57 -29.42 10.26
CA SER A 2 17.41 -28.76 10.82
C SER A 2 16.40 -28.56 9.69
N ASP A 3 15.18 -29.07 9.87
CA ASP A 3 14.06 -28.78 8.96
C ASP A 3 13.76 -27.29 9.04
N HIS A 4 14.43 -26.50 8.22
CA HIS A 4 14.19 -25.07 8.14
C HIS A 4 12.82 -24.85 7.48
N LYS A 5 11.95 -24.18 8.19
CA LYS A 5 10.59 -23.88 7.74
C LYS A 5 10.64 -22.74 6.73
N THR A 6 10.23 -22.99 5.49
CA THR A 6 9.99 -21.92 4.52
C THR A 6 8.65 -21.26 4.82
N ILE A 7 8.67 -19.98 5.17
CA ILE A 7 7.47 -19.17 5.45
C ILE A 7 7.12 -18.31 4.25
N VAL A 8 8.13 -17.68 3.64
CA VAL A 8 7.96 -16.75 2.53
C VAL A 8 8.39 -17.39 1.22
N ASN A 9 7.41 -17.70 0.37
CA ASN A 9 7.65 -18.29 -0.95
C ASN A 9 6.45 -18.06 -1.86
N SER A 10 6.36 -16.88 -2.47
CA SER A 10 5.20 -16.49 -3.29
C SER A 10 5.66 -15.88 -4.62
N TRP A 11 5.33 -16.55 -5.72
CA TRP A 11 5.81 -16.21 -7.06
C TRP A 11 4.73 -15.70 -8.01
N ASN A 12 3.45 -15.90 -7.65
CA ASN A 12 2.32 -15.53 -8.51
C ASN A 12 1.05 -15.30 -7.69
N GLU A 13 -0.02 -14.91 -8.37
CA GLU A 13 -1.31 -14.56 -7.73
C GLU A 13 -2.31 -15.74 -7.71
N TRP A 14 -1.97 -16.93 -8.21
CA TRP A 14 -2.92 -18.04 -8.39
C TRP A 14 -2.50 -19.37 -7.76
N ASP A 15 -1.28 -19.54 -7.29
CA ASP A 15 -0.88 -20.74 -6.57
C ASP A 15 -1.69 -20.90 -5.26
N PRO A 16 -1.93 -22.13 -4.81
CA PRO A 16 -2.67 -22.36 -3.58
C PRO A 16 -2.10 -21.59 -2.39
N LEU A 17 -2.94 -20.70 -1.82
CA LEU A 17 -2.57 -19.90 -0.66
C LEU A 17 -2.37 -20.80 0.57
N LYS A 18 -1.23 -20.69 1.23
CA LYS A 18 -0.90 -21.46 2.44
C LYS A 18 -0.78 -20.61 3.68
N HIS A 19 -0.35 -19.35 3.53
CA HIS A 19 -0.10 -18.44 4.61
C HIS A 19 -0.39 -17.00 4.14
N VAL A 20 -1.08 -16.19 4.95
CA VAL A 20 -1.47 -14.84 4.60
C VAL A 20 -1.52 -13.94 5.83
N ILE A 21 -1.26 -12.65 5.63
CA ILE A 21 -1.53 -11.61 6.62
C ILE A 21 -2.87 -10.96 6.26
N VAL A 22 -3.85 -11.05 7.17
CA VAL A 22 -5.12 -10.34 7.07
C VAL A 22 -5.07 -9.14 8.00
N GLY A 23 -5.37 -7.95 7.48
CA GLY A 23 -5.30 -6.71 8.23
C GLY A 23 -6.30 -6.60 9.38
N LYS A 24 -6.19 -5.53 10.17
CA LYS A 24 -7.09 -5.15 11.25
C LYS A 24 -7.58 -3.72 11.06
N ALA A 25 -8.82 -3.47 11.49
CA ALA A 25 -9.41 -2.13 11.46
C ALA A 25 -9.22 -1.34 12.76
N ASP A 26 -8.63 -1.97 13.79
CA ASP A 26 -8.41 -1.34 15.09
C ASP A 26 -7.66 -0.02 14.94
N GLY A 27 -8.19 1.03 15.56
CA GLY A 27 -7.58 2.35 15.59
C GLY A 27 -7.58 3.09 14.25
N THR A 28 -8.18 2.55 13.18
CA THR A 28 -8.22 3.20 11.86
C THR A 28 -8.80 4.61 11.95
N CYS A 29 -8.11 5.56 11.32
CA CYS A 29 -8.52 6.95 11.22
C CYS A 29 -8.96 7.33 9.81
N ILE A 30 -9.72 8.41 9.72
CA ILE A 30 -9.84 9.21 8.51
C ILE A 30 -8.57 10.07 8.49
N PRO A 31 -7.71 9.98 7.46
CA PRO A 31 -6.48 10.76 7.43
C PRO A 31 -6.78 12.26 7.31
N ALA A 32 -5.90 13.06 7.93
CA ALA A 32 -5.93 14.50 7.74
C ALA A 32 -5.65 14.88 6.27
N PRO A 33 -6.15 16.04 5.82
CA PRO A 33 -5.86 16.53 4.48
C PRO A 33 -4.36 16.54 4.19
N GLU A 34 -4.00 16.01 3.03
CA GLU A 34 -2.63 15.99 2.50
C GLU A 34 -2.66 15.97 0.97
N PRO A 35 -1.56 16.34 0.27
CA PRO A 35 -1.59 16.50 -1.17
C PRO A 35 -2.12 15.30 -1.95
N ALA A 36 -1.63 14.10 -1.69
CA ALA A 36 -2.03 12.90 -2.41
C ALA A 36 -3.47 12.46 -2.09
N LEU A 37 -3.94 12.69 -0.87
CA LEU A 37 -5.30 12.36 -0.46
C LEU A 37 -6.32 13.36 -1.06
N ASP A 38 -6.02 14.65 -0.98
CA ASP A 38 -6.89 15.72 -1.47
C ASP A 38 -7.13 15.61 -2.98
N ALA A 39 -6.17 15.05 -3.70
CA ALA A 39 -6.34 14.72 -5.11
C ALA A 39 -7.45 13.69 -5.40
N LYS A 40 -7.85 12.88 -4.41
CA LYS A 40 -8.89 11.85 -4.53
C LYS A 40 -10.22 12.24 -3.91
N VAL A 41 -10.22 13.18 -2.97
CA VAL A 41 -11.44 13.64 -2.29
C VAL A 41 -12.05 14.79 -3.11
N LEU A 42 -13.29 14.63 -3.54
CA LEU A 42 -14.01 15.66 -4.29
C LEU A 42 -14.30 16.87 -3.40
N GLU A 43 -14.40 18.05 -4.02
CA GLU A 43 -14.66 19.31 -3.31
C GLU A 43 -15.99 19.31 -2.57
N ASP A 44 -17.01 18.69 -3.15
CA ASP A 44 -18.37 18.59 -2.62
C ASP A 44 -18.55 17.37 -1.69
N SER A 45 -17.48 16.65 -1.37
CA SER A 45 -17.53 15.50 -0.47
C SER A 45 -17.67 15.95 0.98
N ASP A 46 -18.63 15.40 1.69
CA ASP A 46 -18.80 15.58 3.14
C ASP A 46 -17.56 15.15 3.95
N MET A 47 -16.68 14.35 3.33
CA MET A 47 -15.43 13.87 3.94
C MET A 47 -14.29 14.87 3.83
N ARG A 48 -14.44 15.92 3.00
CA ARG A 48 -13.35 16.86 2.78
C ARG A 48 -13.03 17.65 4.04
N GLY A 49 -11.76 17.62 4.43
CA GLY A 49 -11.27 18.29 5.65
C GLY A 49 -11.62 17.58 6.96
N GLN A 50 -12.43 16.53 6.95
CA GLN A 50 -12.66 15.71 8.13
C GLN A 50 -11.50 14.74 8.35
N PHE A 51 -11.06 14.61 9.61
CA PHE A 51 -10.04 13.64 10.00
C PHE A 51 -10.23 13.21 11.47
N GLY A 52 -9.56 12.14 11.85
CA GLY A 52 -9.59 11.59 13.19
C GLY A 52 -10.09 10.15 13.24
N PRO A 53 -10.30 9.57 14.44
CA PRO A 53 -10.71 8.20 14.59
C PRO A 53 -12.04 7.90 13.89
N ARG A 54 -12.12 6.77 13.21
CA ARG A 54 -13.40 6.24 12.74
C ARG A 54 -14.27 5.83 13.92
N THR A 55 -15.59 5.89 13.74
CA THR A 55 -16.52 5.50 14.80
C THR A 55 -16.32 4.04 15.20
N LYS A 56 -16.53 3.73 16.47
CA LYS A 56 -16.42 2.37 17.01
C LYS A 56 -17.28 1.38 16.21
N ASP A 57 -18.50 1.75 15.86
CA ASP A 57 -19.40 0.89 15.09
C ASP A 57 -18.83 0.56 13.70
N THR A 58 -18.20 1.52 13.02
CA THR A 58 -17.53 1.29 11.74
C THR A 58 -16.34 0.34 11.88
N VAL A 59 -15.52 0.53 12.91
CA VAL A 59 -14.36 -0.31 13.19
C VAL A 59 -14.78 -1.72 13.55
N ASP A 60 -15.78 -1.89 14.42
CA ASP A 60 -16.29 -3.19 14.85
C ASP A 60 -16.85 -3.98 13.65
N LYS A 61 -17.63 -3.34 12.77
CA LYS A 61 -18.15 -3.97 11.55
C LYS A 61 -17.03 -4.38 10.60
N ALA A 62 -16.03 -3.55 10.43
CA ALA A 62 -14.88 -3.86 9.58
C ALA A 62 -14.08 -5.04 10.16
N ASN A 63 -13.82 -5.04 11.47
CA ASN A 63 -13.14 -6.16 12.13
C ASN A 63 -13.95 -7.45 12.03
N GLN A 64 -15.27 -7.41 12.22
CA GLN A 64 -16.12 -8.59 12.04
C GLN A 64 -15.96 -9.20 10.64
N LEU A 65 -15.99 -8.39 9.58
CA LEU A 65 -15.79 -8.86 8.21
C LEU A 65 -14.39 -9.43 7.98
N LEU A 66 -13.36 -8.80 8.55
CA LEU A 66 -11.98 -9.29 8.46
C LEU A 66 -11.80 -10.60 9.25
N ASP A 67 -12.46 -10.76 10.38
CA ASP A 67 -12.40 -11.96 11.19
C ASP A 67 -13.16 -13.12 10.53
N ASP A 68 -14.31 -12.84 9.92
CA ASP A 68 -15.07 -13.82 9.12
C ASP A 68 -14.24 -14.29 7.92
N PHE A 69 -13.55 -13.36 7.25
CA PHE A 69 -12.66 -13.68 6.15
C PHE A 69 -11.46 -14.53 6.61
N ALA A 70 -10.80 -14.15 7.70
CA ALA A 70 -9.73 -14.93 8.30
C ALA A 70 -10.18 -16.35 8.65
N SER A 71 -11.33 -16.49 9.34
CA SER A 71 -11.92 -17.78 9.71
C SER A 71 -12.27 -18.64 8.49
N MET A 72 -12.72 -18.01 7.40
CA MET A 72 -12.99 -18.71 6.14
C MET A 72 -11.71 -19.30 5.54
N LEU A 73 -10.60 -18.56 5.59
CA LEU A 73 -9.30 -19.01 5.09
C LEU A 73 -8.72 -20.14 5.96
N GLU A 74 -8.80 -20.00 7.30
CA GLU A 74 -8.35 -21.01 8.25
C GLU A 74 -9.10 -22.34 8.09
N LYS A 75 -10.42 -22.30 7.88
CA LYS A 75 -11.23 -23.48 7.57
C LYS A 75 -10.80 -24.19 6.27
N ARG A 76 -10.07 -23.51 5.39
CA ARG A 76 -9.46 -24.05 4.17
C ARG A 76 -7.99 -24.47 4.35
N GLY A 77 -7.49 -24.45 5.57
CA GLY A 77 -6.13 -24.85 5.90
C GLY A 77 -5.08 -23.77 5.64
N VAL A 78 -5.49 -22.52 5.41
CA VAL A 78 -4.56 -21.38 5.27
C VAL A 78 -4.19 -20.87 6.67
N LYS A 79 -2.90 -20.72 6.94
CA LYS A 79 -2.45 -20.01 8.16
C LYS A 79 -2.71 -18.52 7.98
N VAL A 80 -3.39 -17.91 8.95
CA VAL A 80 -3.67 -16.47 8.96
C VAL A 80 -2.94 -15.80 10.11
N ASP A 81 -2.12 -14.81 9.81
CA ASP A 81 -1.50 -13.93 10.80
C ASP A 81 -2.14 -12.52 10.72
N ARG A 82 -2.08 -11.78 11.82
CA ARG A 82 -2.71 -10.46 11.94
C ARG A 82 -1.66 -9.43 12.38
N PRO A 83 -1.69 -8.20 11.82
CA PRO A 83 -0.77 -7.15 12.25
C PRO A 83 -1.02 -6.74 13.70
N THR A 84 -0.04 -6.07 14.28
CA THR A 84 -0.16 -5.41 15.58
C THR A 84 -0.46 -3.94 15.34
N PRO A 85 -1.71 -3.46 15.55
CA PRO A 85 -2.06 -2.06 15.39
C PRO A 85 -1.21 -1.17 16.30
N ILE A 86 -0.88 0.02 15.80
CA ILE A 86 -0.29 1.11 16.58
C ILE A 86 -1.35 2.17 16.83
N ASP A 87 -1.03 3.20 17.60
CA ASP A 87 -1.93 4.35 17.73
C ASP A 87 -1.87 5.21 16.44
N PHE A 88 -2.92 5.14 15.62
CA PHE A 88 -3.03 5.91 14.39
C PHE A 88 -3.59 7.32 14.62
N ASN A 89 -4.19 7.58 15.78
CA ASN A 89 -4.73 8.88 16.15
C ASN A 89 -3.68 9.73 16.91
N GLN A 90 -2.50 9.82 16.34
CA GLN A 90 -1.44 10.65 16.87
C GLN A 90 -0.76 11.45 15.76
N LYS A 91 -0.36 12.65 16.10
CA LYS A 91 0.46 13.46 15.21
C LYS A 91 1.80 12.76 14.96
N THR A 92 2.18 12.71 13.70
CA THR A 92 3.44 12.14 13.27
C THR A 92 4.17 13.09 12.34
N SER A 93 5.48 13.01 12.27
CA SER A 93 6.29 13.91 11.46
C SER A 93 7.58 13.27 10.99
N THR A 94 8.10 13.84 9.92
CA THR A 94 9.48 13.71 9.47
C THR A 94 10.13 15.12 9.49
N PRO A 95 11.41 15.30 9.15
CA PRO A 95 11.97 16.63 8.98
C PRO A 95 11.29 17.50 7.92
N ASP A 96 10.52 16.90 6.98
CA ASP A 96 9.99 17.58 5.81
C ASP A 96 8.48 17.86 5.89
N TRP A 97 7.73 17.15 6.74
CA TRP A 97 6.28 17.30 6.84
C TRP A 97 5.75 16.78 8.20
N GLU A 98 4.51 17.15 8.48
CA GLU A 98 3.72 16.66 9.60
C GLU A 98 2.36 16.14 9.09
N ALA A 99 1.77 15.17 9.80
CA ALA A 99 0.40 14.69 9.60
C ALA A 99 -0.30 14.55 10.95
N GLU A 100 -1.54 15.03 11.05
CA GLU A 100 -2.31 15.02 12.30
C GLU A 100 -2.76 13.62 12.69
N THR A 101 -3.00 12.75 11.71
CA THR A 101 -3.35 11.35 11.93
C THR A 101 -2.66 10.46 10.91
N MET A 102 -2.43 9.21 11.27
CA MET A 102 -2.12 8.14 10.32
C MET A 102 -3.40 7.48 9.80
N PHE A 103 -3.29 6.45 8.97
CA PHE A 103 -4.45 5.80 8.38
C PHE A 103 -4.89 4.56 9.15
N GLY A 104 -4.12 3.46 9.11
CA GLY A 104 -4.51 2.17 9.70
C GLY A 104 -3.62 1.02 9.24
N CYS A 105 -4.06 -0.22 9.47
CA CYS A 105 -3.34 -1.43 9.01
C CYS A 105 -4.26 -2.49 8.39
N MET A 106 -5.36 -2.05 7.74
CA MET A 106 -6.27 -2.99 7.07
C MET A 106 -5.71 -3.60 5.79
N PRO A 107 -5.01 -2.85 4.90
CA PRO A 107 -4.54 -3.38 3.63
C PRO A 107 -3.03 -3.73 3.66
N PRO A 108 -2.63 -4.91 4.20
CA PRO A 108 -1.22 -5.31 4.17
C PRO A 108 -0.64 -5.36 2.76
N ARG A 109 -1.47 -5.64 1.76
CA ARG A 109 -1.12 -5.74 0.35
C ARG A 109 -0.56 -4.45 -0.25
N ASP A 110 -0.96 -3.28 0.29
CA ASP A 110 -0.46 -1.99 -0.19
C ASP A 110 0.96 -1.71 0.30
N VAL A 111 1.29 -2.22 1.49
CA VAL A 111 2.54 -1.92 2.21
C VAL A 111 3.62 -2.95 1.93
N LEU A 112 3.24 -4.23 1.77
CA LEU A 112 4.14 -5.37 1.69
C LEU A 112 4.03 -6.06 0.33
N LEU A 113 5.10 -5.99 -0.45
CA LEU A 113 5.27 -6.74 -1.69
C LEU A 113 6.04 -8.03 -1.42
N THR A 114 5.43 -9.17 -1.71
CA THR A 114 6.13 -10.46 -1.62
C THR A 114 6.52 -10.93 -3.02
N VAL A 115 7.82 -11.15 -3.26
CA VAL A 115 8.33 -11.72 -4.52
C VAL A 115 9.29 -12.86 -4.20
N GLY A 116 8.89 -14.08 -4.50
CA GLY A 116 9.66 -15.27 -4.11
C GLY A 116 9.82 -15.38 -2.60
N SER A 117 11.03 -15.37 -2.11
CA SER A 117 11.38 -15.42 -0.68
C SER A 117 11.57 -14.03 -0.05
N GLU A 118 11.33 -12.95 -0.79
CA GLU A 118 11.48 -11.59 -0.30
C GLU A 118 10.14 -10.98 0.11
N ILE A 119 10.10 -10.29 1.24
CA ILE A 119 9.10 -9.30 1.57
C ILE A 119 9.76 -7.93 1.54
N LEU A 120 9.28 -7.08 0.62
CA LEU A 120 9.72 -5.70 0.45
C LEU A 120 8.68 -4.75 1.03
N GLU A 121 9.09 -3.85 1.93
CA GLU A 121 8.26 -2.74 2.37
C GLU A 121 8.26 -1.64 1.30
N ALA A 122 7.08 -1.30 0.80
CA ALA A 122 6.90 -0.29 -0.24
C ALA A 122 7.25 1.13 0.24
N THR A 123 7.49 2.02 -0.71
CA THR A 123 7.80 3.43 -0.44
C THR A 123 6.65 4.17 0.21
N MET A 124 5.43 3.91 -0.22
CA MET A 124 4.19 4.63 0.03
C MET A 124 4.21 6.07 -0.49
N SER A 125 3.11 6.51 -1.09
CA SER A 125 2.97 7.87 -1.65
C SER A 125 2.16 8.82 -0.77
N TYR A 126 1.54 8.31 0.30
CA TYR A 126 0.76 9.08 1.25
C TYR A 126 1.54 9.30 2.55
N ARG A 127 1.59 10.55 3.02
CA ARG A 127 2.21 10.90 4.31
C ARG A 127 1.53 10.18 5.47
N CYS A 128 0.21 10.10 5.49
CA CYS A 128 -0.56 9.40 6.51
C CYS A 128 -0.30 7.88 6.55
N ARG A 129 0.25 7.29 5.49
CA ARG A 129 0.56 5.86 5.40
C ARG A 129 2.04 5.53 5.56
N TYR A 130 2.88 6.54 5.69
CA TYR A 130 4.34 6.41 5.69
C TYR A 130 4.88 5.42 6.72
N PHE A 131 4.25 5.34 7.89
CA PHE A 131 4.66 4.48 9.01
C PHE A 131 3.80 3.22 9.16
N GLU A 132 2.92 2.88 8.24
CA GLU A 132 2.07 1.68 8.34
C GLU A 132 2.87 0.37 8.45
N TYR A 133 4.05 0.30 7.85
CA TYR A 133 4.94 -0.86 7.94
C TYR A 133 5.27 -1.25 9.39
N LEU A 134 5.21 -0.32 10.35
CA LEU A 134 5.46 -0.61 11.76
C LEU A 134 4.49 -1.63 12.35
N CYS A 135 3.26 -1.67 11.85
CA CYS A 135 2.24 -2.64 12.28
C CYS A 135 2.59 -4.08 11.92
N TYR A 136 3.39 -4.26 10.87
CA TYR A 136 3.79 -5.56 10.35
C TYR A 136 5.16 -6.01 10.85
N ARG A 137 5.98 -5.09 11.37
CA ARG A 137 7.34 -5.39 11.84
C ARG A 137 7.42 -6.54 12.84
N PRO A 138 6.53 -6.70 13.83
CA PRO A 138 6.57 -7.85 14.74
C PRO A 138 6.44 -9.19 14.00
N LEU A 139 5.52 -9.30 13.04
CA LEU A 139 5.37 -10.50 12.21
C LEU A 139 6.58 -10.75 11.31
N LEU A 140 7.08 -9.71 10.64
CA LEU A 140 8.22 -9.85 9.75
C LEU A 140 9.49 -10.27 10.51
N GLN A 141 9.67 -9.76 11.73
CA GLN A 141 10.76 -10.17 12.60
C GLN A 141 10.64 -11.65 13.01
N GLU A 142 9.41 -12.10 13.33
CA GLU A 142 9.16 -13.51 13.63
C GLU A 142 9.45 -14.40 12.42
N TYR A 143 8.99 -14.02 11.22
CA TYR A 143 9.25 -14.77 10.01
C TYR A 143 10.75 -14.85 9.69
N TYR A 144 11.44 -13.73 9.78
CA TYR A 144 12.88 -13.64 9.57
C TYR A 144 13.67 -14.57 10.50
N ASN A 145 13.25 -14.65 11.77
CA ASN A 145 13.90 -15.54 12.75
C ASN A 145 13.64 -17.04 12.48
N GLN A 146 12.53 -17.38 11.83
CA GLN A 146 12.12 -18.77 11.57
C GLN A 146 12.52 -19.28 10.18
N ASP A 147 12.58 -18.39 9.19
CA ASP A 147 12.89 -18.72 7.79
C ASP A 147 14.24 -18.14 7.37
N PRO A 148 15.31 -18.97 7.36
CA PRO A 148 16.65 -18.49 7.01
C PRO A 148 16.81 -18.10 5.54
N ASN A 149 15.83 -18.41 4.69
CA ASN A 149 15.84 -18.05 3.27
C ASN A 149 15.05 -16.77 2.99
N MET A 150 14.34 -16.26 3.99
CA MET A 150 13.56 -15.04 3.85
C MET A 150 14.50 -13.82 3.73
N ARG A 151 14.19 -12.97 2.76
CA ARG A 151 14.74 -11.63 2.67
C ARG A 151 13.69 -10.62 3.13
N HIS A 152 14.06 -9.78 4.08
CA HIS A 152 13.25 -8.65 4.51
C HIS A 152 13.97 -7.37 4.08
N GLU A 153 13.39 -6.67 3.13
CA GLU A 153 13.96 -5.47 2.54
C GLU A 153 13.00 -4.28 2.72
N SER A 154 13.54 -3.09 2.74
CA SER A 154 12.77 -1.86 2.74
C SER A 154 13.18 -1.02 1.53
N ALA A 155 12.23 -0.63 0.70
CA ALA A 155 12.50 0.33 -0.35
C ALA A 155 12.96 1.67 0.26
N PRO A 156 13.73 2.50 -0.48
CA PRO A 156 14.13 3.81 0.01
C PRO A 156 12.90 4.59 0.46
N LYS A 157 12.88 5.03 1.72
CA LYS A 157 11.78 5.86 2.22
C LYS A 157 11.87 7.25 1.59
N PRO A 158 10.86 7.67 0.81
CA PRO A 158 10.87 8.98 0.18
C PRO A 158 10.71 10.08 1.23
N ARG A 159 11.18 11.27 0.92
CA ARG A 159 11.00 12.42 1.81
C ARG A 159 9.54 12.90 1.83
N LEU A 160 8.82 12.71 0.73
CA LEU A 160 7.43 13.17 0.52
C LEU A 160 7.29 14.68 0.76
N THR A 161 8.23 15.45 0.21
CA THR A 161 8.17 16.91 0.23
C THR A 161 7.04 17.42 -0.67
N ASP A 162 6.76 18.72 -0.66
CA ASP A 162 5.77 19.29 -1.58
C ASP A 162 6.21 19.20 -3.05
N ALA A 163 7.49 18.96 -3.33
CA ALA A 163 7.99 18.73 -4.70
C ALA A 163 7.54 17.36 -5.27
N ASP A 164 7.19 16.41 -4.42
CA ASP A 164 6.67 15.11 -4.83
C ASP A 164 5.24 15.16 -5.36
N TYR A 165 4.57 16.31 -5.24
CA TYR A 165 3.17 16.49 -5.61
C TYR A 165 2.97 17.67 -6.55
N ARG A 166 2.09 17.51 -7.53
CA ARG A 166 1.72 18.56 -8.48
C ARG A 166 0.77 19.55 -7.83
N LYS A 167 1.19 20.80 -7.70
CA LYS A 167 0.38 21.87 -7.08
C LYS A 167 -0.90 22.19 -7.88
N ASP A 168 -0.81 22.14 -9.21
CA ASP A 168 -1.95 22.36 -10.11
C ASP A 168 -3.00 21.24 -10.01
N TYR A 169 -2.59 20.02 -9.66
CA TYR A 169 -3.50 18.90 -9.41
C TYR A 169 -4.35 19.09 -8.15
N LEU A 170 -3.86 19.88 -7.22
CA LEU A 170 -4.47 20.13 -5.90
C LEU A 170 -5.38 21.36 -5.90
N SER A 171 -5.54 22.03 -7.04
CA SER A 171 -6.43 23.19 -7.15
C SER A 171 -7.89 22.79 -6.91
N ASP A 172 -8.58 23.53 -6.05
CA ASP A 172 -9.98 23.33 -5.71
C ASP A 172 -10.95 23.55 -6.90
N THR A 173 -10.46 24.11 -8.00
CA THR A 173 -11.24 24.37 -9.21
C THR A 173 -11.29 23.19 -10.19
N ILE A 174 -10.64 22.06 -9.88
CA ILE A 174 -10.53 20.92 -10.77
C ILE A 174 -11.62 19.90 -10.50
N GLY A 175 -12.71 19.98 -11.27
CA GLY A 175 -13.82 19.05 -11.20
C GLY A 175 -13.45 17.62 -11.65
N ILE A 176 -14.35 16.68 -11.35
CA ILE A 176 -14.17 15.25 -11.62
C ILE A 176 -13.86 14.95 -13.10
N GLN A 177 -14.50 15.65 -14.03
CA GLN A 177 -14.29 15.42 -15.47
C GLN A 177 -12.83 15.67 -15.86
N LYS A 178 -12.23 16.75 -15.35
CA LYS A 178 -10.82 17.06 -15.63
C LYS A 178 -9.87 16.04 -15.01
N ARG A 179 -10.16 15.54 -13.82
CA ARG A 179 -9.41 14.48 -13.16
C ARG A 179 -9.46 13.15 -13.95
N LEU A 180 -10.62 12.85 -14.55
CA LEU A 180 -10.76 11.68 -15.42
C LEU A 180 -9.91 11.82 -16.70
N GLU A 181 -9.95 12.99 -17.37
CA GLU A 181 -9.10 13.30 -18.51
C GLU A 181 -7.61 13.14 -18.16
N TRP A 182 -7.17 13.72 -17.03
CA TRP A 182 -5.80 13.58 -16.56
C TRP A 182 -5.41 12.13 -16.29
N THR A 183 -6.33 11.32 -15.78
CA THR A 183 -6.08 9.89 -15.56
C THR A 183 -5.87 9.16 -16.89
N GLU A 184 -6.66 9.48 -17.93
CA GLU A 184 -6.50 8.96 -19.29
C GLU A 184 -5.15 9.40 -19.89
N ASP A 185 -4.74 10.65 -19.66
CA ASP A 185 -3.45 11.21 -20.11
C ASP A 185 -2.25 10.74 -19.26
N LYS A 186 -2.46 9.86 -18.26
CA LYS A 186 -1.45 9.43 -17.28
C LYS A 186 -0.83 10.60 -16.50
N PHE A 187 -1.56 11.65 -16.30
CA PHE A 187 -1.17 12.79 -15.48
C PHE A 187 -1.74 12.58 -14.06
N PHE A 188 -0.86 12.28 -13.11
CA PHE A 188 -1.22 11.97 -11.73
C PHE A 188 -0.70 13.05 -10.77
N VAL A 189 -1.20 13.03 -9.53
CA VAL A 189 -0.81 14.00 -8.49
C VAL A 189 0.67 13.89 -8.12
N THR A 190 1.23 12.68 -8.15
CA THR A 190 2.65 12.46 -7.85
C THR A 190 3.53 12.93 -9.00
N THR A 191 4.66 13.52 -8.66
CA THR A 191 5.73 13.89 -9.61
C THR A 191 6.72 12.73 -9.77
N GLU A 192 7.75 12.98 -10.56
CA GLU A 192 8.89 12.05 -10.70
C GLU A 192 10.10 12.52 -9.84
N GLU A 193 9.87 13.19 -8.70
CA GLU A 193 10.96 13.66 -7.84
C GLU A 193 11.67 12.50 -7.14
N GLU A 194 10.91 11.60 -6.49
CA GLU A 194 11.42 10.42 -5.81
C GLU A 194 10.69 9.15 -6.29
N PRO A 195 11.29 7.95 -6.12
CA PRO A 195 10.60 6.68 -6.39
C PRO A 195 9.40 6.48 -5.46
N LEU A 196 8.20 6.40 -6.01
CA LEU A 196 6.96 6.15 -5.28
C LEU A 196 6.25 4.92 -5.84
N PHE A 197 5.86 4.01 -4.97
CA PHE A 197 4.98 2.88 -5.33
C PHE A 197 4.28 2.30 -4.11
N ASP A 198 3.06 1.82 -4.32
CA ASP A 198 2.35 0.93 -3.41
C ASP A 198 2.56 -0.52 -3.87
N ALA A 199 2.74 -1.44 -2.94
CA ALA A 199 2.92 -2.85 -3.27
C ALA A 199 1.69 -3.45 -3.98
N ALA A 200 0.50 -2.90 -3.75
CA ALA A 200 -0.74 -3.33 -4.41
C ALA A 200 -0.76 -3.08 -5.93
N ASP A 201 0.04 -2.14 -6.41
CA ASP A 201 0.16 -1.84 -7.84
C ASP A 201 1.04 -2.87 -8.60
N VAL A 202 1.61 -3.86 -7.89
CA VAL A 202 2.48 -4.89 -8.47
C VAL A 202 1.78 -6.25 -8.47
N LEU A 203 1.61 -6.84 -9.65
CA LEU A 203 1.14 -8.20 -9.85
C LEU A 203 2.29 -9.12 -10.24
N ARG A 204 2.30 -10.34 -9.72
CA ARG A 204 3.38 -11.33 -9.92
C ARG A 204 2.94 -12.45 -10.85
N PHE A 205 3.76 -12.74 -11.82
CA PHE A 205 3.57 -13.81 -12.81
C PHE A 205 4.88 -14.61 -12.95
N GLY A 206 5.35 -15.19 -11.84
CA GLY A 206 6.64 -15.88 -11.81
C GLY A 206 7.80 -14.90 -11.94
N LYS A 207 8.47 -14.91 -13.08
CA LYS A 207 9.55 -13.97 -13.41
C LYS A 207 9.09 -12.68 -14.08
N ASP A 208 7.80 -12.48 -14.22
CA ASP A 208 7.22 -11.25 -14.72
C ASP A 208 6.51 -10.50 -13.58
N LEU A 209 6.80 -9.22 -13.45
CA LEU A 209 6.12 -8.31 -12.55
C LEU A 209 5.38 -7.29 -13.41
N VAL A 210 4.08 -7.20 -13.25
CA VAL A 210 3.25 -6.21 -13.95
C VAL A 210 2.93 -5.09 -12.98
N VAL A 211 3.36 -3.87 -13.29
CA VAL A 211 3.27 -2.73 -12.38
C VAL A 211 2.38 -1.66 -12.99
N GLN A 212 1.36 -1.27 -12.23
CA GLN A 212 0.44 -0.21 -12.65
C GLN A 212 1.02 1.17 -12.38
N HIS A 213 1.22 1.97 -13.43
CA HIS A 213 1.47 3.40 -13.30
C HIS A 213 0.15 4.11 -12.93
N GLY A 214 0.17 4.90 -11.86
CA GLY A 214 -1.06 5.51 -11.33
C GLY A 214 -0.83 6.58 -10.26
N PHE A 215 -1.84 6.79 -9.43
CA PHE A 215 -1.82 7.80 -8.36
C PHE A 215 -0.77 7.53 -7.29
N THR A 216 -0.47 6.27 -7.03
CA THR A 216 0.40 5.82 -5.94
C THR A 216 1.75 5.33 -6.41
N THR A 217 1.85 4.99 -7.70
CA THR A 217 3.07 4.46 -8.30
C THR A 217 3.46 5.31 -9.51
N ASN A 218 4.62 5.98 -9.42
CA ASN A 218 5.17 6.79 -10.49
C ASN A 218 6.20 6.01 -11.32
N LEU A 219 6.67 6.60 -12.42
CA LEU A 219 7.64 5.96 -13.32
C LEU A 219 8.99 5.73 -12.64
N LYS A 220 9.42 6.63 -11.75
CA LYS A 220 10.63 6.42 -10.95
C LYS A 220 10.52 5.21 -10.02
N GLY A 221 9.37 4.99 -9.41
CA GLY A 221 9.09 3.79 -8.61
C GLY A 221 9.17 2.52 -9.45
N ILE A 222 8.61 2.54 -10.65
CA ILE A 222 8.70 1.41 -11.59
C ILE A 222 10.17 1.17 -12.01
N ASP A 223 10.92 2.24 -12.29
CA ASP A 223 12.34 2.11 -12.63
C ASP A 223 13.18 1.58 -11.46
N TRP A 224 12.85 1.99 -10.23
CA TRP A 224 13.47 1.43 -9.04
C TRP A 224 13.20 -0.08 -8.91
N LEU A 225 11.96 -0.52 -9.12
CA LEU A 225 11.60 -1.95 -9.10
C LEU A 225 12.35 -2.75 -10.18
N LYS A 226 12.53 -2.18 -11.39
CA LYS A 226 13.36 -2.79 -12.45
C LYS A 226 14.81 -2.98 -12.02
N ARG A 227 15.36 -2.04 -11.27
CA ARG A 227 16.75 -2.12 -10.77
C ARG A 227 16.88 -3.07 -9.58
N HIS A 228 15.86 -3.16 -8.74
CA HIS A 228 15.84 -4.06 -7.57
C HIS A 228 15.67 -5.52 -8.01
N TYR A 229 14.70 -5.79 -8.86
CA TYR A 229 14.37 -7.15 -9.35
C TYR A 229 15.05 -7.46 -10.68
N LYS A 230 16.39 -7.46 -10.71
CA LYS A 230 17.20 -7.67 -11.93
C LYS A 230 16.93 -8.99 -12.65
N ASP A 231 16.51 -10.02 -11.91
CA ASP A 231 16.20 -11.35 -12.43
C ASP A 231 14.73 -11.50 -12.87
N HIS A 232 13.96 -10.41 -12.87
CA HIS A 232 12.57 -10.36 -13.28
C HIS A 232 12.40 -9.37 -14.45
N ARG A 233 11.37 -9.60 -15.24
CA ARG A 233 10.90 -8.65 -16.25
C ARG A 233 9.82 -7.78 -15.62
N VAL A 234 10.04 -6.50 -15.53
CA VAL A 234 9.08 -5.55 -14.98
C VAL A 234 8.38 -4.84 -16.13
N HIS A 235 7.08 -5.08 -16.24
CA HIS A 235 6.20 -4.53 -17.27
C HIS A 235 5.36 -3.40 -16.68
N GLU A 236 5.45 -2.22 -17.29
CA GLU A 236 4.54 -1.12 -16.97
C GLU A 236 3.22 -1.31 -17.68
N ILE A 237 2.11 -1.15 -16.94
CA ILE A 237 0.78 -1.02 -17.50
C ILE A 237 0.16 0.30 -17.06
N GLY A 238 -0.60 0.94 -17.98
CA GLY A 238 -1.48 2.04 -17.65
C GLY A 238 -2.75 1.52 -16.96
N ARG A 239 -3.46 2.40 -16.28
CA ARG A 239 -4.79 2.09 -15.76
C ARG A 239 -5.74 1.85 -16.93
N ALA A 240 -6.38 0.68 -16.99
CA ALA A 240 -7.44 0.42 -17.95
C ALA A 240 -8.60 1.40 -17.71
N SER A 241 -8.99 2.18 -18.72
CA SER A 241 -10.18 2.99 -18.60
C SER A 241 -11.41 2.09 -18.58
N CYS A 242 -12.42 2.41 -17.77
CA CYS A 242 -13.68 1.67 -17.74
C CYS A 242 -14.46 1.74 -19.07
N ARG A 243 -13.97 2.47 -20.07
CA ARG A 243 -14.57 2.60 -21.41
C ARG A 243 -14.25 1.45 -22.36
N GLU A 244 -13.26 0.62 -22.07
CA GLU A 244 -12.91 -0.54 -22.93
C GLU A 244 -13.74 -1.80 -22.64
N ARG A 245 -14.80 -1.69 -21.83
CA ARG A 245 -15.74 -2.77 -21.59
C ARG A 245 -17.09 -2.46 -22.26
N VAL A 246 -17.13 -2.53 -23.57
CA VAL A 246 -18.37 -2.72 -24.35
C VAL A 246 -18.11 -3.77 -25.39
#